data_87652e96fbc7d891348682acef147d6b
#
_entry.id   87652e96fbc7d891348682acef147d6b
#
_cell.length_a   1.000
_cell.length_b   1.000
_cell.length_c   1.000
_cell.angle_alpha   90.00
_cell.angle_beta   90.00
_cell.angle_gamma   90.00
#
_symmetry.space_group_name_H-M   'P 1'
#
loop_
_entity.id
_entity.type
_entity.pdbx_description
1 polymer ?
#
loop_
_entity_poly.entity_id
_entity_poly.type
_entity_poly.pdbx_seq_one_letter_code
_entity_poly.pdbx_strand_id
1 'polypeptide(L)'
;MAEKATIILFSHVSNTHSITGAEKLLLFFTRELSLYFNCILVAPQEGKMTRQARKWGLRVELLPIPLVYGMYTPYPGLPADIAKFQESREYAELTGWLAANRPAFIISSTCVHALPAIAAKSLGIPVIWKISETITESEYTFLSVELIDRYSDEILTISHTVGACFPQEMRDAKVTLLPPSWNEQDLVIEGWSTLRAERRRELGISPGEPLVGYISSFINKEKGLEHFVKMAVLVSAEHPKARFMAIGAPGDKSYYERCVKKVKLEGLSSRFRFADYEEFLPSAYCAMDLLVVPSLIREGFGMTALEGFAFGKPVVAYDSGGLREILTNAGCEAQLVPAENIGALAESVNALLADQGRAAILGAMARERIVAAYGPGAYQLRLYGLAERWTYRYASRLPAAAPEPAAADPAPGPEAGADAVPAAANAPRGIPARRAGRAKGPRRGRRRGKIRARRRKRPGRRVRAAKRARKAVRGGRRRTGRAAKRRKRAA
;
A
#
# COMPACT_ATOMS: atom_id res chain seq x y z
N MET A 1 32.55 -16.98 1.17
CA MET A 1 31.53 -16.20 1.92
C MET A 1 30.59 -17.21 2.55
N ALA A 2 30.24 -17.08 3.82
CA ALA A 2 29.24 -17.96 4.42
C ALA A 2 27.92 -17.86 3.65
N GLU A 3 27.24 -18.99 3.48
CA GLU A 3 25.95 -19.06 2.80
C GLU A 3 24.91 -18.25 3.60
N LYS A 4 24.19 -17.36 2.93
CA LYS A 4 23.15 -16.55 3.58
C LYS A 4 21.97 -17.45 3.97
N ALA A 5 21.50 -17.31 5.20
CA ALA A 5 20.29 -18.02 5.67
C ALA A 5 19.09 -17.63 4.81
N THR A 6 18.24 -18.61 4.51
CA THR A 6 16.99 -18.39 3.77
C THR A 6 15.90 -17.93 4.71
N ILE A 7 15.23 -16.85 4.34
CA ILE A 7 14.05 -16.29 5.03
C ILE A 7 12.89 -16.11 4.05
N ILE A 8 11.67 -16.11 4.57
CA ILE A 8 10.47 -15.98 3.78
C ILE A 8 9.68 -14.75 4.23
N LEU A 9 9.34 -13.86 3.28
CA LEU A 9 8.52 -12.70 3.52
C LEU A 9 7.16 -12.87 2.85
N PHE A 10 6.08 -12.69 3.60
CA PHE A 10 4.72 -12.84 3.10
C PHE A 10 4.09 -11.49 2.82
N SER A 11 3.62 -11.29 1.59
CA SER A 11 2.79 -10.17 1.18
C SER A 11 1.32 -10.56 1.17
N HIS A 12 0.47 -9.73 1.76
CA HIS A 12 -0.98 -9.92 1.76
C HIS A 12 -1.63 -9.53 0.42
N VAL A 13 -0.94 -8.80 -0.43
CA VAL A 13 -1.48 -8.26 -1.69
C VAL A 13 -0.40 -8.18 -2.78
N SER A 14 -0.81 -8.32 -4.03
CA SER A 14 -0.02 -7.96 -5.20
C SER A 14 -0.97 -7.50 -6.31
N ASN A 15 -1.01 -6.19 -6.55
CA ASN A 15 -1.91 -5.57 -7.51
C ASN A 15 -1.35 -5.63 -8.94
N THR A 16 -2.24 -5.87 -9.90
CA THR A 16 -1.88 -6.00 -11.32
C THR A 16 -1.62 -4.65 -12.00
N HIS A 17 -2.34 -3.59 -11.60
CA HIS A 17 -2.36 -2.29 -12.27
C HIS A 17 -1.62 -1.18 -11.52
N SER A 18 -1.44 -1.31 -10.21
CA SER A 18 -0.78 -0.30 -9.36
C SER A 18 0.13 -0.97 -8.34
N ILE A 19 0.96 -0.19 -7.65
CA ILE A 19 1.68 -0.61 -6.45
C ILE A 19 1.18 0.28 -5.31
N THR A 20 0.63 -0.31 -4.27
CA THR A 20 0.20 0.42 -3.07
C THR A 20 1.39 0.82 -2.21
N GLY A 21 1.17 1.72 -1.23
CA GLY A 21 2.19 2.09 -0.26
C GLY A 21 2.73 0.87 0.52
N ALA A 22 1.85 -0.04 0.93
CA ALA A 22 2.24 -1.27 1.64
C ALA A 22 3.12 -2.18 0.78
N GLU A 23 2.79 -2.35 -0.52
CA GLU A 23 3.60 -3.11 -1.46
C GLU A 23 4.96 -2.47 -1.70
N LYS A 24 5.03 -1.13 -1.87
CA LYS A 24 6.29 -0.39 -2.01
C LYS A 24 7.20 -0.60 -0.80
N LEU A 25 6.63 -0.46 0.39
CA LEU A 25 7.38 -0.62 1.65
C LEU A 25 7.89 -2.04 1.84
N LEU A 26 7.08 -3.06 1.55
CA LEU A 26 7.51 -4.44 1.65
C LEU A 26 8.57 -4.79 0.63
N LEU A 27 8.42 -4.32 -0.62
CA LEU A 27 9.37 -4.55 -1.70
C LEU A 27 10.72 -3.89 -1.38
N PHE A 28 10.72 -2.64 -0.93
CA PHE A 28 11.93 -1.94 -0.47
C PHE A 28 12.59 -2.68 0.68
N PHE A 29 11.85 -3.05 1.72
CA PHE A 29 12.33 -3.81 2.86
C PHE A 29 12.95 -5.16 2.44
N THR A 30 12.29 -5.90 1.53
CA THR A 30 12.79 -7.19 1.03
C THR A 30 14.11 -7.02 0.26
N ARG A 31 14.22 -5.96 -0.56
CA ARG A 31 15.45 -5.65 -1.29
C ARG A 31 16.60 -5.35 -0.34
N GLU A 32 16.39 -4.49 0.64
CA GLU A 32 17.43 -4.15 1.61
C GLU A 32 17.82 -5.37 2.46
N LEU A 33 16.86 -6.22 2.86
CA LEU A 33 17.15 -7.47 3.57
C LEU A 33 17.94 -8.48 2.73
N SER A 34 17.79 -8.47 1.41
CA SER A 34 18.52 -9.39 0.50
C SER A 34 20.03 -9.16 0.54
N LEU A 35 20.50 -8.04 1.08
CA LEU A 35 21.91 -7.83 1.36
C LEU A 35 22.44 -8.79 2.43
N TYR A 36 21.61 -9.23 3.35
CA TYR A 36 21.96 -10.05 4.51
C TYR A 36 21.45 -11.50 4.44
N PHE A 37 20.29 -11.72 3.83
CA PHE A 37 19.60 -13.01 3.77
C PHE A 37 19.28 -13.43 2.34
N ASN A 38 19.08 -14.73 2.13
CA ASN A 38 18.46 -15.25 0.93
C ASN A 38 16.93 -15.11 1.06
N CYS A 39 16.35 -14.06 0.46
CA CYS A 39 14.96 -13.70 0.62
C CYS A 39 14.06 -14.37 -0.41
N ILE A 40 12.98 -15.01 0.05
CA ILE A 40 11.87 -15.51 -0.78
C ILE A 40 10.65 -14.63 -0.48
N LEU A 41 10.16 -13.92 -1.50
CA LEU A 41 8.94 -13.12 -1.40
C LEU A 41 7.74 -13.96 -1.82
N VAL A 42 6.80 -14.21 -0.91
CA VAL A 42 5.55 -14.91 -1.20
C VAL A 42 4.43 -13.90 -1.38
N ALA A 43 3.67 -14.02 -2.46
CA ALA A 43 2.56 -13.15 -2.79
C ALA A 43 1.34 -13.96 -3.25
N PRO A 44 0.08 -13.44 -3.07
CA PRO A 44 -1.12 -14.20 -3.41
C PRO A 44 -1.29 -14.40 -4.92
N GLN A 45 -0.72 -13.54 -5.72
CA GLN A 45 -0.83 -13.56 -7.19
C GLN A 45 0.25 -12.74 -7.86
N GLU A 46 0.39 -12.91 -9.17
CA GLU A 46 1.25 -12.05 -10.00
C GLU A 46 0.72 -10.61 -10.04
N GLY A 47 1.63 -9.64 -9.88
CA GLY A 47 1.31 -8.21 -9.88
C GLY A 47 2.51 -7.34 -10.24
N LYS A 48 2.37 -6.02 -10.12
CA LYS A 48 3.49 -5.09 -10.37
C LYS A 48 4.64 -5.31 -9.38
N MET A 49 4.31 -5.55 -8.11
CA MET A 49 5.30 -5.79 -7.06
C MET A 49 6.14 -7.04 -7.35
N THR A 50 5.50 -8.16 -7.67
CA THR A 50 6.20 -9.43 -7.95
C THR A 50 7.08 -9.34 -9.20
N ARG A 51 6.60 -8.68 -10.26
CA ARG A 51 7.41 -8.41 -11.45
C ARG A 51 8.64 -7.55 -11.14
N GLN A 52 8.48 -6.52 -10.29
CA GLN A 52 9.59 -5.66 -9.89
C GLN A 52 10.58 -6.42 -9.00
N ALA A 53 10.10 -7.26 -8.08
CA ALA A 53 10.95 -8.12 -7.25
C ALA A 53 11.82 -9.03 -8.09
N ARG A 54 11.26 -9.71 -9.10
CA ARG A 54 12.04 -10.56 -10.03
C ARG A 54 13.06 -9.76 -10.84
N LYS A 55 12.74 -8.53 -11.28
CA LYS A 55 13.72 -7.66 -11.96
C LYS A 55 14.91 -7.33 -11.06
N TRP A 56 14.74 -7.30 -9.75
CA TRP A 56 15.82 -7.10 -8.79
C TRP A 56 16.53 -8.41 -8.39
N GLY A 57 16.20 -9.53 -9.03
CA GLY A 57 16.78 -10.84 -8.76
C GLY A 57 16.24 -11.53 -7.52
N LEU A 58 15.14 -11.04 -6.92
CA LEU A 58 14.51 -11.68 -5.77
C LEU A 58 13.73 -12.93 -6.21
N ARG A 59 13.84 -14.00 -5.43
CA ARG A 59 12.99 -15.19 -5.59
C ARG A 59 11.57 -14.84 -5.19
N VAL A 60 10.60 -15.17 -6.04
CA VAL A 60 9.17 -14.89 -5.81
C VAL A 60 8.38 -16.18 -6.00
N GLU A 61 7.58 -16.51 -5.00
CA GLU A 61 6.63 -17.62 -5.02
C GLU A 61 5.20 -17.08 -4.96
N LEU A 62 4.28 -17.76 -5.61
CA LEU A 62 2.87 -17.38 -5.63
C LEU A 62 2.07 -18.40 -4.83
N LEU A 63 1.51 -17.95 -3.72
CA LEU A 63 0.70 -18.78 -2.85
C LEU A 63 -0.50 -17.96 -2.36
N PRO A 64 -1.73 -18.30 -2.78
CA PRO A 64 -2.93 -17.61 -2.30
C PRO A 64 -3.20 -18.01 -0.86
N ILE A 65 -3.18 -17.02 0.03
CA ILE A 65 -3.42 -17.20 1.47
C ILE A 65 -4.59 -16.30 1.87
N PRO A 66 -5.63 -16.85 2.50
CA PRO A 66 -6.75 -16.06 2.99
C PRO A 66 -6.32 -15.01 4.00
N LEU A 67 -6.97 -13.84 3.98
CA LEU A 67 -6.73 -12.74 4.91
C LEU A 67 -7.76 -12.75 6.02
N VAL A 68 -7.30 -12.56 7.26
CA VAL A 68 -8.14 -12.50 8.44
C VAL A 68 -8.44 -11.05 8.79
N TYR A 69 -9.43 -10.44 8.10
CA TYR A 69 -9.76 -9.03 8.28
C TYR A 69 -10.21 -8.67 9.71
N GLY A 70 -10.74 -9.65 10.47
CA GLY A 70 -11.02 -9.50 11.88
C GLY A 70 -9.80 -9.13 12.74
N MET A 71 -8.59 -9.34 12.26
CA MET A 71 -7.37 -8.84 12.92
C MET A 71 -7.23 -7.33 12.86
N TYR A 72 -7.72 -6.68 11.79
CA TYR A 72 -7.71 -5.23 11.63
C TYR A 72 -8.87 -4.56 12.37
N THR A 73 -10.07 -5.18 12.32
CA THR A 73 -11.27 -4.72 13.02
C THR A 73 -11.75 -5.84 13.94
N PRO A 74 -11.19 -5.96 15.16
CA PRO A 74 -11.47 -7.07 16.07
C PRO A 74 -12.93 -7.12 16.51
N TYR A 75 -13.44 -8.35 16.68
CA TYR A 75 -14.80 -8.64 17.10
C TYR A 75 -14.86 -10.02 17.80
N PRO A 76 -15.93 -10.37 18.54
CA PRO A 76 -15.98 -11.58 19.36
C PRO A 76 -15.76 -12.89 18.61
N GLY A 77 -16.14 -12.94 17.33
CA GLY A 77 -16.00 -14.14 16.50
C GLY A 77 -14.60 -14.41 15.94
N LEU A 78 -13.64 -13.49 16.12
CA LEU A 78 -12.29 -13.60 15.54
C LEU A 78 -11.59 -14.93 15.86
N PRO A 79 -11.59 -15.47 17.11
CA PRO A 79 -10.96 -16.76 17.38
C PRO A 79 -11.60 -17.93 16.61
N ALA A 80 -12.93 -17.91 16.45
CA ALA A 80 -13.66 -18.94 15.71
C ALA A 80 -13.35 -18.87 14.20
N ASP A 81 -13.23 -17.66 13.64
CA ASP A 81 -12.82 -17.49 12.24
C ASP A 81 -11.41 -18.03 11.99
N ILE A 82 -10.47 -17.76 12.89
CA ILE A 82 -9.11 -18.31 12.78
C ILE A 82 -9.13 -19.82 12.81
N ALA A 83 -9.87 -20.44 13.75
CA ALA A 83 -9.99 -21.89 13.82
C ALA A 83 -10.53 -22.47 12.50
N LYS A 84 -11.57 -21.85 11.92
CA LYS A 84 -12.12 -22.23 10.63
C LYS A 84 -11.10 -22.10 9.47
N PHE A 85 -10.31 -21.02 9.45
CA PHE A 85 -9.25 -20.87 8.44
C PHE A 85 -8.17 -21.95 8.58
N GLN A 86 -7.84 -22.39 9.80
CA GLN A 86 -6.88 -23.47 10.02
C GLN A 86 -7.35 -24.85 9.51
N GLU A 87 -8.67 -25.03 9.30
CA GLU A 87 -9.24 -26.23 8.67
C GLU A 87 -9.25 -26.14 7.14
N SER A 88 -8.86 -24.99 6.55
CA SER A 88 -8.90 -24.78 5.11
C SER A 88 -7.78 -25.53 4.38
N ARG A 89 -8.04 -25.84 3.12
CA ARG A 89 -7.04 -26.42 2.21
C ARG A 89 -5.84 -25.50 2.02
N GLU A 90 -6.08 -24.21 1.89
CA GLU A 90 -5.04 -23.19 1.70
C GLU A 90 -4.09 -23.13 2.91
N TYR A 91 -4.61 -23.32 4.13
CA TYR A 91 -3.77 -23.38 5.32
C TYR A 91 -2.92 -24.66 5.35
N ALA A 92 -3.48 -25.82 4.96
CA ALA A 92 -2.74 -27.07 4.86
C ALA A 92 -1.63 -26.98 3.79
N GLU A 93 -1.92 -26.39 2.62
CA GLU A 93 -0.94 -26.15 1.56
C GLU A 93 0.19 -25.20 2.03
N LEU A 94 -0.15 -24.11 2.72
CA LEU A 94 0.81 -23.19 3.33
C LEU A 94 1.74 -23.89 4.32
N THR A 95 1.16 -24.69 5.22
CA THR A 95 1.91 -25.41 6.25
C THR A 95 2.85 -26.44 5.64
N GLY A 96 2.37 -27.22 4.66
CA GLY A 96 3.19 -28.17 3.91
C GLY A 96 4.33 -27.48 3.13
N TRP A 97 4.05 -26.34 2.52
CA TRP A 97 5.05 -25.56 1.80
C TRP A 97 6.12 -24.98 2.74
N LEU A 98 5.73 -24.46 3.91
CA LEU A 98 6.67 -24.00 4.94
C LEU A 98 7.54 -25.15 5.48
N ALA A 99 6.96 -26.32 5.74
CA ALA A 99 7.69 -27.51 6.21
C ALA A 99 8.74 -27.98 5.18
N ALA A 100 8.45 -27.87 3.89
CA ALA A 100 9.38 -28.22 2.82
C ALA A 100 10.53 -27.20 2.66
N ASN A 101 10.26 -25.89 2.82
CA ASN A 101 11.26 -24.85 2.60
C ASN A 101 12.13 -24.55 3.83
N ARG A 102 11.72 -24.88 5.05
CA ARG A 102 12.47 -24.75 6.32
C ARG A 102 13.27 -23.46 6.46
N PRO A 103 12.64 -22.26 6.40
CA PRO A 103 13.37 -21.00 6.53
C PRO A 103 13.92 -20.84 7.96
N ALA A 104 14.98 -20.03 8.09
CA ALA A 104 15.51 -19.64 9.39
C ALA A 104 14.48 -18.90 10.24
N PHE A 105 13.67 -18.06 9.60
CA PHE A 105 12.50 -17.41 10.16
C PHE A 105 11.60 -16.89 9.03
N ILE A 106 10.39 -16.49 9.37
CA ILE A 106 9.50 -15.81 8.45
C ILE A 106 9.23 -14.37 8.89
N ILE A 107 8.83 -13.54 7.91
CA ILE A 107 8.27 -12.22 8.16
C ILE A 107 6.85 -12.19 7.60
N SER A 108 5.85 -12.12 8.48
CA SER A 108 4.46 -11.89 8.09
C SER A 108 4.18 -10.39 8.05
N SER A 109 3.64 -9.88 6.93
CA SER A 109 3.37 -8.44 6.78
C SER A 109 1.89 -8.15 6.93
N THR A 110 1.58 -7.10 7.68
CA THR A 110 0.25 -6.63 8.10
C THR A 110 -0.43 -7.50 9.17
N CYS A 111 -1.32 -6.89 9.95
CA CYS A 111 -2.05 -7.63 10.99
C CYS A 111 -3.00 -8.69 10.40
N VAL A 112 -3.61 -8.41 9.24
CA VAL A 112 -4.59 -9.32 8.60
C VAL A 112 -3.97 -10.59 8.02
N HIS A 113 -2.65 -10.66 7.91
CA HIS A 113 -1.95 -11.81 7.34
C HIS A 113 -1.50 -12.79 8.44
N ALA A 114 -2.47 -13.25 9.25
CA ALA A 114 -2.21 -14.06 10.43
C ALA A 114 -1.81 -15.50 10.11
N LEU A 115 -2.36 -16.11 9.06
CA LEU A 115 -2.16 -17.54 8.77
C LEU A 115 -0.70 -17.95 8.57
N PRO A 116 0.17 -17.16 7.89
CA PRO A 116 1.59 -17.49 7.82
C PRO A 116 2.28 -17.56 9.18
N ALA A 117 1.94 -16.63 10.10
CA ALA A 117 2.50 -16.63 11.44
C ALA A 117 2.05 -17.85 12.23
N ILE A 118 0.75 -18.19 12.17
CA ILE A 118 0.18 -19.36 12.85
C ILE A 118 0.80 -20.67 12.32
N ALA A 119 0.91 -20.82 10.99
CA ALA A 119 1.50 -22.01 10.36
C ALA A 119 2.99 -22.16 10.71
N ALA A 120 3.76 -21.06 10.66
CA ALA A 120 5.16 -21.09 11.03
C ALA A 120 5.38 -21.50 12.48
N LYS A 121 4.60 -20.93 13.42
CA LYS A 121 4.70 -21.28 14.85
C LYS A 121 4.32 -22.73 15.10
N SER A 122 3.35 -23.31 14.38
CA SER A 122 3.01 -24.74 14.51
C SER A 122 4.15 -25.67 14.08
N LEU A 123 5.06 -25.19 13.24
CA LEU A 123 6.27 -25.89 12.77
C LEU A 123 7.53 -25.53 13.57
N GLY A 124 7.42 -24.71 14.62
CA GLY A 124 8.56 -24.24 15.40
C GLY A 124 9.45 -23.22 14.64
N ILE A 125 8.97 -22.67 13.53
CA ILE A 125 9.69 -21.65 12.76
C ILE A 125 9.50 -20.29 13.43
N PRO A 126 10.59 -19.54 13.71
CA PRO A 126 10.51 -18.19 14.28
C PRO A 126 9.73 -17.22 13.39
N VAL A 127 8.97 -16.31 14.02
CA VAL A 127 8.10 -15.35 13.35
C VAL A 127 8.43 -13.92 13.75
N ILE A 128 8.75 -13.09 12.79
CA ILE A 128 8.76 -11.64 12.90
C ILE A 128 7.46 -11.11 12.27
N TRP A 129 6.63 -10.43 13.06
CA TRP A 129 5.36 -9.91 12.53
C TRP A 129 5.47 -8.41 12.28
N LYS A 130 5.53 -8.03 11.00
CA LYS A 130 5.65 -6.64 10.58
C LYS A 130 4.27 -5.99 10.44
N ILE A 131 3.94 -5.09 11.36
CA ILE A 131 2.67 -4.35 11.41
C ILE A 131 2.87 -2.95 10.82
N SER A 132 2.05 -2.59 9.85
CA SER A 132 2.14 -1.31 9.13
C SER A 132 0.87 -0.45 9.22
N GLU A 133 -0.17 -0.95 9.85
CA GLU A 133 -1.47 -0.31 10.05
C GLU A 133 -1.85 -0.26 11.54
N THR A 134 -2.69 0.70 11.90
CA THR A 134 -3.29 0.77 13.23
C THR A 134 -4.46 -0.21 13.32
N ILE A 135 -4.48 -1.07 14.34
CA ILE A 135 -5.64 -1.92 14.64
C ILE A 135 -6.76 -1.02 15.15
N THR A 136 -7.98 -1.24 14.67
CA THR A 136 -9.15 -0.47 15.10
C THR A 136 -9.39 -0.62 16.60
N GLU A 137 -9.42 0.48 17.31
CA GLU A 137 -9.65 0.49 18.75
C GLU A 137 -11.11 0.13 19.07
N SER A 138 -11.29 -0.91 19.87
CA SER A 138 -12.58 -1.40 20.35
C SER A 138 -12.37 -2.21 21.63
N GLU A 139 -13.44 -2.60 22.28
CA GLU A 139 -13.39 -3.53 23.42
C GLU A 139 -12.78 -4.91 23.06
N TYR A 140 -12.69 -5.22 21.75
CA TYR A 140 -12.14 -6.49 21.26
C TYR A 140 -10.70 -6.38 20.74
N THR A 141 -10.07 -5.21 20.85
CA THR A 141 -8.68 -4.98 20.36
C THR A 141 -7.70 -5.98 20.98
N PHE A 142 -7.93 -6.38 22.23
CA PHE A 142 -7.11 -7.36 22.94
C PHE A 142 -7.03 -8.71 22.21
N LEU A 143 -8.08 -9.14 21.49
CA LEU A 143 -8.08 -10.41 20.75
C LEU A 143 -7.01 -10.43 19.66
N SER A 144 -6.86 -9.34 18.90
CA SER A 144 -5.81 -9.22 17.89
C SER A 144 -4.43 -9.10 18.53
N VAL A 145 -4.32 -8.36 19.64
CA VAL A 145 -3.06 -8.20 20.36
C VAL A 145 -2.56 -9.53 20.93
N GLU A 146 -3.42 -10.33 21.56
CA GLU A 146 -3.08 -11.67 22.07
C GLU A 146 -2.65 -12.64 20.95
N LEU A 147 -3.34 -12.60 19.81
CA LEU A 147 -2.99 -13.42 18.66
C LEU A 147 -1.63 -13.05 18.08
N ILE A 148 -1.35 -11.76 17.95
CA ILE A 148 -0.04 -11.28 17.50
C ILE A 148 1.03 -11.68 18.52
N ASP A 149 0.79 -11.52 19.82
CA ASP A 149 1.72 -11.93 20.87
C ASP A 149 2.02 -13.43 20.82
N ARG A 150 0.98 -14.26 20.75
CA ARG A 150 1.09 -15.72 20.73
C ARG A 150 1.88 -16.25 19.54
N TYR A 151 1.68 -15.65 18.36
CA TYR A 151 2.22 -16.17 17.11
C TYR A 151 3.40 -15.35 16.55
N SER A 152 4.03 -14.50 17.37
CA SER A 152 5.27 -13.81 17.00
C SER A 152 6.37 -13.99 18.04
N ASP A 153 7.61 -14.01 17.58
CA ASP A 153 8.81 -13.93 18.43
C ASP A 153 9.31 -12.49 18.53
N GLU A 154 9.02 -11.68 17.51
CA GLU A 154 9.28 -10.25 17.46
C GLU A 154 8.18 -9.54 16.66
N ILE A 155 7.82 -8.34 17.08
CA ILE A 155 6.85 -7.48 16.40
C ILE A 155 7.60 -6.27 15.85
N LEU A 156 7.56 -6.08 14.53
CA LEU A 156 8.21 -4.96 13.88
C LEU A 156 7.15 -3.92 13.49
N THR A 157 7.17 -2.76 14.14
CA THR A 157 6.23 -1.66 13.85
C THR A 157 6.88 -0.56 13.04
N ILE A 158 6.10 0.14 12.22
CA ILE A 158 6.59 1.24 11.38
C ILE A 158 6.55 2.60 12.07
N SER A 159 5.85 2.69 13.21
CA SER A 159 5.69 3.93 14.00
C SER A 159 5.33 3.59 15.44
N HIS A 160 5.49 4.54 16.35
CA HIS A 160 4.96 4.43 17.71
C HIS A 160 3.43 4.38 17.70
N THR A 161 2.78 5.07 16.76
CA THR A 161 1.32 5.04 16.58
C THR A 161 0.81 3.63 16.31
N VAL A 162 1.49 2.88 15.44
CA VAL A 162 1.15 1.47 15.16
C VAL A 162 1.41 0.60 16.38
N GLY A 163 2.47 0.86 17.12
CA GLY A 163 2.83 0.13 18.34
C GLY A 163 1.95 0.44 19.55
N ALA A 164 1.15 1.50 19.51
CA ALA A 164 0.40 1.99 20.67
C ALA A 164 -0.68 1.04 21.19
N CYS A 165 -1.19 0.13 20.34
CA CYS A 165 -2.18 -0.88 20.75
C CYS A 165 -1.59 -1.98 21.62
N PHE A 166 -0.26 -2.17 21.65
CA PHE A 166 0.41 -3.19 22.45
C PHE A 166 0.64 -2.67 23.88
N PRO A 167 0.40 -3.49 24.92
CA PRO A 167 0.73 -3.16 26.31
C PRO A 167 2.23 -2.81 26.47
N GLN A 168 2.56 -1.99 27.48
CA GLN A 168 3.94 -1.53 27.71
C GLN A 168 4.91 -2.71 27.84
N GLU A 169 4.57 -3.72 28.63
CA GLU A 169 5.40 -4.91 28.83
C GLU A 169 5.72 -5.63 27.52
N MET A 170 4.71 -5.76 26.65
CA MET A 170 4.90 -6.34 25.32
C MET A 170 5.75 -5.45 24.43
N ARG A 171 5.56 -4.11 24.47
CA ARG A 171 6.40 -3.18 23.74
C ARG A 171 7.87 -3.33 24.11
N ASP A 172 8.17 -3.40 25.40
CA ASP A 172 9.52 -3.52 25.90
C ASP A 172 10.18 -4.87 25.57
N ALA A 173 9.36 -5.95 25.56
CA ALA A 173 9.84 -7.31 25.34
C ALA A 173 9.99 -7.71 23.87
N LYS A 174 9.02 -7.29 23.01
CA LYS A 174 8.89 -7.84 21.65
C LYS A 174 8.79 -6.81 20.54
N VAL A 175 8.44 -5.54 20.82
CA VAL A 175 8.21 -4.57 19.77
C VAL A 175 9.49 -3.82 19.41
N THR A 176 9.84 -3.86 18.15
CA THR A 176 10.96 -3.09 17.58
C THR A 176 10.42 -2.12 16.52
N LEU A 177 10.91 -0.89 16.59
CA LEU A 177 10.54 0.18 15.66
C LEU A 177 11.48 0.19 14.45
N LEU A 178 10.92 0.03 13.25
CA LEU A 178 11.61 0.29 11.98
C LEU A 178 10.75 1.20 11.11
N PRO A 179 10.89 2.53 11.24
CA PRO A 179 10.18 3.47 10.38
C PRO A 179 10.54 3.26 8.92
N PRO A 180 9.59 3.47 8.00
CA PRO A 180 9.85 3.35 6.57
C PRO A 180 10.83 4.41 6.07
N SER A 181 11.37 4.14 4.88
CA SER A 181 12.20 5.04 4.11
C SER A 181 11.78 5.02 2.65
N TRP A 182 12.55 5.65 1.80
CA TRP A 182 12.36 5.70 0.35
C TRP A 182 13.61 5.21 -0.38
N ASN A 183 13.46 4.90 -1.66
CA ASN A 183 14.59 4.67 -2.52
C ASN A 183 15.13 6.03 -3.01
N GLU A 184 16.40 6.32 -2.76
CA GLU A 184 17.00 7.61 -3.11
C GLU A 184 16.94 7.90 -4.62
N GLN A 185 17.04 6.87 -5.45
CA GLN A 185 16.91 6.98 -6.89
C GLN A 185 15.53 7.47 -7.34
N ASP A 186 14.47 7.22 -6.53
CA ASP A 186 13.12 7.66 -6.85
C ASP A 186 12.93 9.17 -6.64
N LEU A 187 13.84 9.87 -5.94
CA LEU A 187 13.77 11.32 -5.73
C LEU A 187 14.20 12.12 -6.95
N VAL A 188 15.12 11.60 -7.79
CA VAL A 188 15.64 12.28 -9.01
C VAL A 188 16.11 13.71 -8.71
N ILE A 189 16.91 13.90 -7.65
CA ILE A 189 17.24 15.21 -7.07
C ILE A 189 17.82 16.21 -8.10
N GLU A 190 18.71 15.73 -8.95
CA GLU A 190 19.37 16.56 -9.99
C GLU A 190 18.40 17.11 -11.04
N GLY A 191 17.22 16.49 -11.21
CA GLY A 191 16.19 16.88 -12.17
C GLY A 191 15.10 17.81 -11.63
N TRP A 192 15.09 18.18 -10.36
CA TRP A 192 13.95 18.87 -9.73
C TRP A 192 13.54 20.17 -10.39
N SER A 193 14.50 21.02 -10.80
CA SER A 193 14.20 22.28 -11.48
C SER A 193 13.54 22.05 -12.83
N THR A 194 14.05 21.10 -13.60
CA THR A 194 13.51 20.72 -14.91
C THR A 194 12.13 20.11 -14.77
N LEU A 195 11.96 19.12 -13.88
CA LEU A 195 10.68 18.48 -13.59
C LEU A 195 9.62 19.50 -13.15
N ARG A 196 10.01 20.47 -12.30
CA ARG A 196 9.13 21.56 -11.89
C ARG A 196 8.69 22.41 -13.07
N ALA A 197 9.63 22.86 -13.89
CA ALA A 197 9.36 23.74 -15.02
C ALA A 197 8.47 23.06 -16.07
N GLU A 198 8.77 21.80 -16.41
CA GLU A 198 8.02 21.03 -17.37
C GLU A 198 6.60 20.74 -16.87
N ARG A 199 6.45 20.24 -15.64
CA ARG A 199 5.13 19.91 -15.10
C ARG A 199 4.24 21.15 -14.93
N ARG A 200 4.79 22.26 -14.46
CA ARG A 200 4.03 23.52 -14.35
C ARG A 200 3.58 24.04 -15.72
N ARG A 201 4.42 23.93 -16.76
CA ARG A 201 4.07 24.28 -18.13
C ARG A 201 2.92 23.40 -18.65
N GLU A 202 2.98 22.07 -18.45
CA GLU A 202 1.91 21.13 -18.82
C GLU A 202 0.58 21.47 -18.13
N LEU A 203 0.65 21.86 -16.86
CA LEU A 203 -0.52 22.25 -16.07
C LEU A 203 -1.04 23.65 -16.38
N GLY A 204 -0.31 24.45 -17.20
CA GLY A 204 -0.64 25.84 -17.49
C GLY A 204 -0.54 26.74 -16.26
N ILE A 205 0.45 26.48 -15.37
CA ILE A 205 0.68 27.25 -14.14
C ILE A 205 1.80 28.25 -14.40
N SER A 206 1.50 29.54 -14.26
CA SER A 206 2.43 30.63 -14.47
C SER A 206 3.40 30.81 -13.29
N PRO A 207 4.57 31.45 -13.50
CA PRO A 207 5.40 31.92 -12.40
C PRO A 207 4.59 32.80 -11.44
N GLY A 208 4.73 32.58 -10.14
CA GLY A 208 4.00 33.34 -9.10
C GLY A 208 2.56 32.86 -8.82
N GLU A 209 2.06 31.83 -9.50
CA GLU A 209 0.85 31.12 -9.10
C GLU A 209 1.24 29.95 -8.16
N PRO A 210 0.93 30.00 -6.87
CA PRO A 210 1.27 28.89 -5.97
C PRO A 210 0.41 27.67 -6.28
N LEU A 211 1.02 26.46 -6.22
CA LEU A 211 0.36 25.18 -6.42
C LEU A 211 0.28 24.39 -5.12
N VAL A 212 -0.93 24.22 -4.62
CA VAL A 212 -1.24 23.41 -3.44
C VAL A 212 -1.61 21.99 -3.89
N GLY A 213 -0.90 20.99 -3.36
CA GLY A 213 -1.06 19.60 -3.76
C GLY A 213 -1.80 18.74 -2.73
N TYR A 214 -2.49 17.73 -3.24
CA TYR A 214 -3.05 16.60 -2.52
C TYR A 214 -2.67 15.32 -3.29
N ILE A 215 -2.14 14.32 -2.60
CA ILE A 215 -1.77 13.02 -3.20
C ILE A 215 -2.32 11.89 -2.33
N SER A 216 -2.93 10.90 -2.98
CA SER A 216 -3.34 9.63 -2.36
C SER A 216 -3.33 8.51 -3.39
N SER A 217 -2.90 7.32 -3.01
CA SER A 217 -2.95 6.16 -3.93
C SER A 217 -4.38 5.81 -4.34
N PHE A 218 -5.30 5.83 -3.37
CA PHE A 218 -6.74 5.62 -3.57
C PHE A 218 -7.53 6.71 -2.87
N ILE A 219 -8.38 7.39 -3.61
CA ILE A 219 -9.23 8.45 -3.09
C ILE A 219 -10.54 7.86 -2.57
N ASN A 220 -10.69 7.84 -1.26
CA ASN A 220 -11.90 7.49 -0.54
C ASN A 220 -12.19 8.58 0.50
N LYS A 221 -13.30 8.46 1.23
CA LYS A 221 -13.72 9.46 2.22
C LYS A 221 -12.65 9.68 3.30
N GLU A 222 -12.02 8.62 3.74
CA GLU A 222 -11.03 8.64 4.83
C GLU A 222 -9.77 9.44 4.47
N LYS A 223 -9.46 9.58 3.19
CA LYS A 223 -8.30 10.37 2.72
C LYS A 223 -8.58 11.87 2.56
N GLY A 224 -9.82 12.31 2.83
CA GLY A 224 -10.17 13.71 3.04
C GLY A 224 -10.14 14.62 1.81
N LEU A 225 -10.30 14.09 0.57
CA LEU A 225 -10.36 14.94 -0.63
C LEU A 225 -11.46 16.03 -0.52
N GLU A 226 -12.60 15.74 0.09
CA GLU A 226 -13.66 16.74 0.29
C GLU A 226 -13.18 17.89 1.19
N HIS A 227 -12.38 17.58 2.23
CA HIS A 227 -11.79 18.59 3.12
C HIS A 227 -10.77 19.43 2.38
N PHE A 228 -9.94 18.81 1.51
CA PHE A 228 -9.04 19.54 0.62
C PHE A 228 -9.79 20.49 -0.32
N VAL A 229 -10.91 20.07 -0.91
CA VAL A 229 -11.74 20.93 -1.77
C VAL A 229 -12.37 22.08 -0.96
N LYS A 230 -12.91 21.82 0.23
CA LYS A 230 -13.48 22.87 1.09
C LYS A 230 -12.41 23.87 1.54
N MET A 231 -11.23 23.39 1.92
CA MET A 231 -10.07 24.24 2.23
C MET A 231 -9.70 25.12 1.03
N ALA A 232 -9.64 24.54 -0.17
CA ALA A 232 -9.31 25.27 -1.39
C ALA A 232 -10.30 26.41 -1.71
N VAL A 233 -11.58 26.26 -1.37
CA VAL A 233 -12.57 27.34 -1.47
C VAL A 233 -12.18 28.52 -0.59
N LEU A 234 -11.86 28.25 0.69
CA LEU A 234 -11.45 29.28 1.64
C LEU A 234 -10.14 29.95 1.21
N VAL A 235 -9.13 29.17 0.85
CA VAL A 235 -7.84 29.67 0.38
C VAL A 235 -7.98 30.51 -0.89
N SER A 236 -8.90 30.14 -1.80
CA SER A 236 -9.12 30.89 -3.04
C SER A 236 -9.66 32.30 -2.83
N ALA A 237 -10.31 32.58 -1.70
CA ALA A 237 -10.80 33.89 -1.34
C ALA A 237 -9.64 34.84 -0.96
N GLU A 238 -8.64 34.35 -0.24
CA GLU A 238 -7.47 35.14 0.20
C GLU A 238 -6.33 35.11 -0.85
N HIS A 239 -6.16 33.99 -1.56
CA HIS A 239 -5.14 33.81 -2.59
C HIS A 239 -5.77 33.52 -3.96
N PRO A 240 -6.27 34.55 -4.69
CA PRO A 240 -6.98 34.35 -5.96
C PRO A 240 -6.11 33.76 -7.09
N LYS A 241 -4.80 33.75 -6.95
CA LYS A 241 -3.86 33.10 -7.89
C LYS A 241 -3.52 31.65 -7.52
N ALA A 242 -3.96 31.16 -6.37
CA ALA A 242 -3.65 29.80 -5.94
C ALA A 242 -4.27 28.76 -6.89
N ARG A 243 -3.49 27.74 -7.21
CA ARG A 243 -3.86 26.55 -7.98
C ARG A 243 -3.87 25.33 -7.08
N PHE A 244 -4.67 24.35 -7.44
CA PHE A 244 -4.85 23.14 -6.66
C PHE A 244 -4.70 21.91 -7.56
N MET A 245 -4.01 20.88 -7.06
CA MET A 245 -3.82 19.62 -7.76
C MET A 245 -4.16 18.45 -6.84
N ALA A 246 -5.05 17.58 -7.27
CA ALA A 246 -5.40 16.36 -6.59
C ALA A 246 -5.03 15.15 -7.45
N ILE A 247 -4.17 14.28 -6.93
CA ILE A 247 -3.68 13.08 -7.62
C ILE A 247 -4.13 11.85 -6.84
N GLY A 248 -4.70 10.87 -7.54
CA GLY A 248 -5.02 9.57 -7.00
C GLY A 248 -6.14 8.85 -7.71
N ALA A 249 -6.08 7.52 -7.73
CA ALA A 249 -7.12 6.70 -8.32
C ALA A 249 -8.42 6.79 -7.49
N PRO A 250 -9.60 6.90 -8.13
CA PRO A 250 -10.88 6.88 -7.43
C PRO A 250 -11.14 5.52 -6.76
N GLY A 251 -10.90 5.40 -5.46
CA GLY A 251 -11.23 4.21 -4.66
C GLY A 251 -12.73 4.10 -4.42
N ASP A 252 -13.39 5.23 -4.08
CA ASP A 252 -14.84 5.40 -4.13
C ASP A 252 -15.20 6.38 -5.25
N LYS A 253 -15.66 5.85 -6.37
CA LYS A 253 -15.99 6.63 -7.56
C LYS A 253 -17.08 7.65 -7.28
N SER A 254 -18.10 7.30 -6.51
CA SER A 254 -19.21 8.20 -6.21
C SER A 254 -18.78 9.37 -5.31
N TYR A 255 -17.92 9.09 -4.34
CA TYR A 255 -17.30 10.12 -3.49
C TYR A 255 -16.42 11.06 -4.32
N TYR A 256 -15.55 10.52 -5.17
CA TYR A 256 -14.68 11.29 -6.05
C TYR A 256 -15.48 12.22 -6.98
N GLU A 257 -16.52 11.69 -7.64
CA GLU A 257 -17.39 12.49 -8.52
C GLU A 257 -18.11 13.60 -7.77
N ARG A 258 -18.53 13.39 -6.52
CA ARG A 258 -19.09 14.45 -5.65
C ARG A 258 -18.08 15.55 -5.38
N CYS A 259 -16.81 15.21 -5.10
CA CYS A 259 -15.75 16.19 -4.90
C CYS A 259 -15.48 17.01 -6.16
N VAL A 260 -15.39 16.38 -7.32
CA VAL A 260 -15.23 17.05 -8.62
C VAL A 260 -16.43 17.97 -8.92
N LYS A 261 -17.67 17.51 -8.66
CA LYS A 261 -18.87 18.33 -8.80
C LYS A 261 -18.86 19.54 -7.87
N LYS A 262 -18.38 19.38 -6.63
CA LYS A 262 -18.24 20.49 -5.67
C LYS A 262 -17.29 21.56 -6.20
N VAL A 263 -16.13 21.19 -6.74
CA VAL A 263 -15.18 22.14 -7.37
C VAL A 263 -15.86 22.96 -8.48
N LYS A 264 -16.70 22.32 -9.29
CA LYS A 264 -17.47 23.01 -10.36
C LYS A 264 -18.51 23.99 -9.79
N LEU A 265 -19.25 23.57 -8.78
CA LEU A 265 -20.27 24.40 -8.13
C LEU A 265 -19.67 25.64 -7.45
N GLU A 266 -18.48 25.51 -6.87
CA GLU A 266 -17.73 26.61 -6.24
C GLU A 266 -16.97 27.49 -7.24
N GLY A 267 -17.10 27.26 -8.57
CA GLY A 267 -16.47 28.07 -9.61
C GLY A 267 -14.95 27.88 -9.73
N LEU A 268 -14.37 26.84 -9.13
CA LEU A 268 -12.93 26.61 -9.07
C LEU A 268 -12.39 25.73 -10.21
N SER A 269 -13.18 25.38 -11.21
CA SER A 269 -12.77 24.44 -12.28
C SER A 269 -11.51 24.86 -13.02
N SER A 270 -11.27 26.14 -13.21
CA SER A 270 -10.06 26.67 -13.88
C SER A 270 -8.81 26.58 -13.01
N ARG A 271 -8.97 26.50 -11.67
CA ARG A 271 -7.87 26.47 -10.70
C ARG A 271 -7.52 25.06 -10.23
N PHE A 272 -8.41 24.08 -10.46
CA PHE A 272 -8.20 22.69 -10.06
C PHE A 272 -7.70 21.84 -11.21
N ARG A 273 -6.78 20.93 -10.90
CA ARG A 273 -6.37 19.82 -11.75
C ARG A 273 -6.55 18.52 -10.96
N PHE A 274 -7.35 17.64 -11.55
CA PHE A 274 -7.48 16.27 -11.08
C PHE A 274 -6.67 15.37 -12.01
N ALA A 275 -5.85 14.50 -11.42
CA ALA A 275 -5.12 13.47 -12.13
C ALA A 275 -5.40 12.12 -11.48
N ASP A 276 -5.48 11.09 -12.29
CA ASP A 276 -5.56 9.71 -11.84
C ASP A 276 -4.24 9.27 -11.20
N TYR A 277 -4.09 7.98 -10.95
CA TYR A 277 -2.86 7.44 -10.41
C TYR A 277 -1.65 7.75 -11.30
N GLU A 278 -0.64 8.39 -10.74
CA GLU A 278 0.64 8.65 -11.38
C GLU A 278 1.72 7.71 -10.83
N GLU A 279 2.45 7.03 -11.73
CA GLU A 279 3.59 6.18 -11.35
C GLU A 279 4.84 7.02 -11.03
N PHE A 280 5.05 8.12 -11.74
CA PHE A 280 6.21 8.99 -11.59
C PHE A 280 5.83 10.25 -10.81
N LEU A 281 5.79 10.12 -9.48
CA LEU A 281 5.43 11.22 -8.57
C LEU A 281 6.46 12.36 -8.45
N PRO A 282 7.78 12.19 -8.74
CA PRO A 282 8.74 13.29 -8.64
C PRO A 282 8.29 14.57 -9.36
N SER A 283 7.73 14.47 -10.57
CA SER A 283 7.25 15.64 -11.32
C SER A 283 6.12 16.37 -10.58
N ALA A 284 5.23 15.64 -9.94
CA ALA A 284 4.12 16.19 -9.17
C ALA A 284 4.62 16.91 -7.91
N TYR A 285 5.46 16.27 -7.10
CA TYR A 285 6.05 16.90 -5.92
C TYR A 285 6.89 18.13 -6.29
N CYS A 286 7.71 18.06 -7.34
CA CYS A 286 8.50 19.20 -7.79
C CYS A 286 7.62 20.39 -8.23
N ALA A 287 6.49 20.15 -8.88
CA ALA A 287 5.57 21.20 -9.32
C ALA A 287 4.88 21.95 -8.18
N MET A 288 4.61 21.29 -7.06
CA MET A 288 3.94 21.83 -5.89
C MET A 288 4.80 22.85 -5.13
N ASP A 289 4.15 23.78 -4.45
CA ASP A 289 4.76 24.72 -3.50
C ASP A 289 4.51 24.26 -2.06
N LEU A 290 3.39 23.62 -1.80
CA LEU A 290 3.09 22.95 -0.54
C LEU A 290 2.18 21.73 -0.75
N LEU A 291 2.19 20.81 0.21
CA LEU A 291 1.36 19.60 0.23
C LEU A 291 0.38 19.66 1.39
N VAL A 292 -0.86 19.20 1.16
CA VAL A 292 -1.88 19.05 2.20
C VAL A 292 -2.27 17.58 2.35
N VAL A 293 -2.24 17.08 3.59
CA VAL A 293 -2.58 15.70 3.93
C VAL A 293 -3.74 15.67 4.93
N PRO A 294 -4.99 15.84 4.46
CA PRO A 294 -6.17 15.98 5.33
C PRO A 294 -6.80 14.61 5.65
N SER A 295 -5.98 13.64 6.06
CA SER A 295 -6.44 12.28 6.35
C SER A 295 -7.32 12.24 7.60
N LEU A 296 -8.50 11.62 7.48
CA LEU A 296 -9.49 11.48 8.54
C LEU A 296 -9.34 10.18 9.33
N ILE A 297 -8.55 9.23 8.81
CA ILE A 297 -8.20 8.02 9.55
C ILE A 297 -6.92 8.23 10.34
N ARG A 298 -6.76 7.44 11.39
CA ARG A 298 -5.50 7.34 12.13
C ARG A 298 -4.45 6.68 11.23
N GLU A 299 -3.63 7.49 10.57
CA GLU A 299 -2.57 7.00 9.70
C GLU A 299 -1.55 6.15 10.47
N GLY A 300 -1.18 5.00 9.92
CA GLY A 300 -0.14 4.18 10.53
C GLY A 300 1.21 4.89 10.54
N PHE A 301 1.53 5.63 9.46
CA PHE A 301 2.76 6.42 9.37
C PHE A 301 2.53 7.76 8.67
N GLY A 302 2.12 7.76 7.39
CA GLY A 302 1.93 8.99 6.60
C GLY A 302 2.97 9.14 5.49
N MET A 303 3.14 8.12 4.65
CA MET A 303 4.13 8.11 3.56
C MET A 303 4.05 9.34 2.67
N THR A 304 2.84 9.85 2.38
CA THR A 304 2.67 11.04 1.54
C THR A 304 3.31 12.28 2.17
N ALA A 305 3.21 12.46 3.50
CA ALA A 305 3.87 13.54 4.21
C ALA A 305 5.40 13.36 4.19
N LEU A 306 5.89 12.13 4.44
CA LEU A 306 7.29 11.81 4.35
C LEU A 306 7.88 12.14 2.97
N GLU A 307 7.19 11.70 1.91
CA GLU A 307 7.59 11.99 0.53
C GLU A 307 7.57 13.51 0.26
N GLY A 308 6.53 14.23 0.69
CA GLY A 308 6.47 15.69 0.57
C GLY A 308 7.69 16.39 1.18
N PHE A 309 8.05 16.03 2.40
CA PHE A 309 9.25 16.56 3.05
C PHE A 309 10.55 16.12 2.37
N ALA A 310 10.64 14.88 1.88
CA ALA A 310 11.80 14.42 1.13
C ALA A 310 12.05 15.24 -0.15
N PHE A 311 10.97 15.75 -0.77
CA PHE A 311 11.02 16.71 -1.87
C PHE A 311 11.16 18.18 -1.42
N GLY A 312 11.40 18.43 -0.14
CA GLY A 312 11.57 19.78 0.41
C GLY A 312 10.29 20.63 0.39
N LYS A 313 9.11 19.99 0.39
CA LYS A 313 7.84 20.72 0.42
C LYS A 313 7.37 20.92 1.85
N PRO A 314 6.91 22.11 2.24
CA PRO A 314 6.16 22.25 3.48
C PRO A 314 4.87 21.41 3.39
N VAL A 315 4.51 20.79 4.50
CA VAL A 315 3.33 19.91 4.59
C VAL A 315 2.40 20.44 5.67
N VAL A 316 1.13 20.64 5.33
CA VAL A 316 0.04 20.88 6.29
C VAL A 316 -0.78 19.61 6.40
N ALA A 317 -0.99 19.12 7.60
CA ALA A 317 -1.69 17.86 7.80
C ALA A 317 -2.67 17.91 8.98
N TYR A 318 -3.72 17.09 8.91
CA TYR A 318 -4.49 16.79 10.10
C TYR A 318 -3.65 16.00 11.10
N ASP A 319 -3.86 16.30 12.37
CA ASP A 319 -3.26 15.58 13.48
C ASP A 319 -3.93 14.20 13.59
N SER A 320 -3.40 13.25 12.84
CA SER A 320 -3.99 11.94 12.64
C SER A 320 -2.93 10.84 12.64
N GLY A 321 -2.74 10.22 13.79
CA GLY A 321 -1.84 9.08 13.97
C GLY A 321 -0.38 9.41 13.66
N GLY A 322 0.25 8.62 12.80
CA GLY A 322 1.67 8.74 12.44
C GLY A 322 2.05 10.05 11.75
N LEU A 323 1.07 10.84 11.23
CA LEU A 323 1.34 12.18 10.73
C LEU A 323 1.91 13.10 11.82
N ARG A 324 1.45 12.96 13.07
CA ARG A 324 2.04 13.69 14.20
C ARG A 324 3.53 13.37 14.34
N GLU A 325 3.91 12.09 14.32
CA GLU A 325 5.30 11.67 14.47
C GLU A 325 6.18 12.26 13.35
N ILE A 326 5.71 12.25 12.10
CA ILE A 326 6.47 12.78 10.97
C ILE A 326 6.63 14.30 11.06
N LEU A 327 5.53 15.03 11.29
CA LEU A 327 5.58 16.49 11.35
C LEU A 327 6.41 16.98 12.55
N THR A 328 6.33 16.29 13.70
CA THR A 328 7.19 16.58 14.87
C THR A 328 8.65 16.37 14.53
N ASN A 329 9.02 15.22 13.94
CA ASN A 329 10.41 14.97 13.53
C ASN A 329 10.90 15.94 12.44
N ALA A 330 10.00 16.47 11.62
CA ALA A 330 10.30 17.50 10.63
C ALA A 330 10.46 18.90 11.26
N GLY A 331 10.06 19.11 12.53
CA GLY A 331 9.97 20.42 13.18
C GLY A 331 8.84 21.29 12.61
N CYS A 332 7.74 20.64 12.22
CA CYS A 332 6.59 21.24 11.58
C CYS A 332 5.29 21.06 12.38
N GLU A 333 5.38 21.06 13.72
CA GLU A 333 4.23 20.90 14.62
C GLU A 333 3.18 21.99 14.41
N ALA A 334 3.60 23.21 14.05
CA ALA A 334 2.71 24.33 13.76
C ALA A 334 1.81 24.11 12.52
N GLN A 335 2.15 23.14 11.66
CA GLN A 335 1.39 22.73 10.50
C GLN A 335 0.49 21.50 10.74
N LEU A 336 0.51 20.96 11.97
CA LEU A 336 -0.48 19.98 12.44
C LEU A 336 -1.72 20.73 12.89
N VAL A 337 -2.84 20.44 12.28
CA VAL A 337 -4.12 21.06 12.63
C VAL A 337 -5.11 20.01 13.15
N PRO A 338 -6.04 20.38 14.03
CA PRO A 338 -7.03 19.42 14.52
C PRO A 338 -7.75 18.72 13.39
N ALA A 339 -7.93 17.41 13.50
CA ALA A 339 -8.65 16.63 12.48
C ALA A 339 -10.07 17.23 12.26
N GLU A 340 -10.52 17.18 11.01
CA GLU A 340 -11.81 17.73 10.56
C GLU A 340 -11.96 19.26 10.64
N ASN A 341 -11.01 20.00 11.21
CA ASN A 341 -11.06 21.46 11.24
C ASN A 341 -10.57 22.07 9.92
N ILE A 342 -11.50 22.27 8.99
CA ILE A 342 -11.22 22.82 7.65
C ILE A 342 -10.78 24.28 7.73
N GLY A 343 -11.29 25.06 8.72
CA GLY A 343 -10.87 26.44 8.94
C GLY A 343 -9.39 26.52 9.29
N ALA A 344 -8.96 25.78 10.32
CA ALA A 344 -7.55 25.71 10.72
C ALA A 344 -6.64 25.17 9.59
N LEU A 345 -7.17 24.23 8.78
CA LEU A 345 -6.44 23.74 7.61
C LEU A 345 -6.21 24.86 6.57
N ALA A 346 -7.23 25.68 6.31
CA ALA A 346 -7.13 26.81 5.40
C ALA A 346 -6.22 27.92 5.96
N GLU A 347 -6.35 28.26 7.23
CA GLU A 347 -5.49 29.25 7.92
C GLU A 347 -4.01 28.87 7.85
N SER A 348 -3.67 27.59 8.11
CA SER A 348 -2.28 27.10 8.01
C SER A 348 -1.75 27.18 6.59
N VAL A 349 -2.58 26.86 5.57
CA VAL A 349 -2.20 26.98 4.15
C VAL A 349 -2.04 28.45 3.77
N ASN A 350 -2.96 29.34 4.16
CA ASN A 350 -2.88 30.78 3.88
C ASN A 350 -1.63 31.42 4.46
N ALA A 351 -1.25 31.04 5.70
CA ALA A 351 -0.03 31.54 6.35
C ALA A 351 1.24 31.17 5.54
N LEU A 352 1.29 29.96 4.96
CA LEU A 352 2.41 29.53 4.12
C LEU A 352 2.40 30.18 2.73
N LEU A 353 1.22 30.43 2.18
CA LEU A 353 1.09 31.10 0.87
C LEU A 353 1.39 32.60 0.95
N ALA A 354 1.13 33.23 2.09
CA ALA A 354 1.41 34.64 2.33
C ALA A 354 2.92 34.95 2.31
N ASP A 355 3.76 33.99 2.74
CA ASP A 355 5.23 34.10 2.73
C ASP A 355 5.85 32.84 2.12
N GLN A 356 5.93 32.83 0.79
CA GLN A 356 6.51 31.71 0.05
C GLN A 356 8.01 31.51 0.32
N GLY A 357 8.74 32.58 0.68
CA GLY A 357 10.15 32.50 1.04
C GLY A 357 10.33 31.72 2.36
N ARG A 358 9.55 32.08 3.38
CA ARG A 358 9.54 31.35 4.65
C ARG A 358 9.04 29.90 4.48
N ALA A 359 8.03 29.67 3.66
CA ALA A 359 7.55 28.34 3.36
C ALA A 359 8.63 27.45 2.70
N ALA A 360 9.41 28.00 1.76
CA ALA A 360 10.52 27.29 1.13
C ALA A 360 11.63 26.95 2.13
N ILE A 361 11.99 27.89 3.03
CA ILE A 361 12.96 27.64 4.11
C ILE A 361 12.45 26.52 5.03
N LEU A 362 11.18 26.57 5.44
CA LEU A 362 10.56 25.54 6.25
C LEU A 362 10.66 24.16 5.59
N GLY A 363 10.33 24.08 4.30
CA GLY A 363 10.43 22.83 3.53
C GLY A 363 11.85 22.29 3.45
N ALA A 364 12.85 23.17 3.26
CA ALA A 364 14.26 22.78 3.22
C ALA A 364 14.76 22.25 4.57
N MET A 365 14.44 22.96 5.67
CA MET A 365 14.78 22.53 7.04
C MET A 365 14.09 21.20 7.41
N ALA A 366 12.81 21.06 7.06
CA ALA A 366 12.06 19.83 7.29
C ALA A 366 12.70 18.65 6.53
N ARG A 367 13.10 18.88 5.27
CA ARG A 367 13.81 17.86 4.47
C ARG A 367 15.08 17.38 5.16
N GLU A 368 15.92 18.30 5.64
CA GLU A 368 17.16 17.95 6.34
C GLU A 368 16.89 17.05 7.55
N ARG A 369 15.93 17.42 8.40
CA ARG A 369 15.54 16.63 9.57
C ARG A 369 14.96 15.27 9.20
N ILE A 370 14.11 15.21 8.18
CA ILE A 370 13.48 13.96 7.70
C ILE A 370 14.52 13.04 7.07
N VAL A 371 15.48 13.55 6.30
CA VAL A 371 16.59 12.75 5.76
C VAL A 371 17.43 12.16 6.90
N ALA A 372 17.73 12.94 7.94
CA ALA A 372 18.46 12.45 9.11
C ALA A 372 17.68 11.38 9.89
N ALA A 373 16.35 11.54 10.04
CA ALA A 373 15.51 10.64 10.82
C ALA A 373 15.10 9.37 10.05
N TYR A 374 14.73 9.49 8.77
CA TYR A 374 14.05 8.46 7.98
C TYR A 374 14.71 8.17 6.63
N GLY A 375 15.79 8.89 6.28
CA GLY A 375 16.47 8.70 5.00
C GLY A 375 17.10 7.31 4.86
N PRO A 376 17.50 6.93 3.64
CA PRO A 376 18.05 5.60 3.34
C PRO A 376 19.21 5.20 4.26
N GLY A 377 20.13 6.10 4.56
CA GLY A 377 21.26 5.82 5.47
C GLY A 377 20.82 5.49 6.89
N ALA A 378 19.88 6.27 7.46
CA ALA A 378 19.32 5.99 8.78
C ALA A 378 18.53 4.67 8.80
N TYR A 379 17.82 4.37 7.74
CA TYR A 379 17.09 3.12 7.58
C TYR A 379 18.03 1.92 7.50
N GLN A 380 19.07 1.99 6.66
CA GLN A 380 20.06 0.93 6.49
C GLN A 380 20.82 0.64 7.78
N LEU A 381 21.17 1.66 8.56
CA LEU A 381 21.83 1.48 9.86
C LEU A 381 20.95 0.70 10.85
N ARG A 382 19.65 1.06 10.93
CA ARG A 382 18.67 0.33 11.76
C ARG A 382 18.48 -1.11 11.27
N LEU A 383 18.35 -1.29 9.96
CA LEU A 383 18.16 -2.60 9.36
C LEU A 383 19.39 -3.49 9.55
N TYR A 384 20.58 -2.96 9.45
CA TYR A 384 21.82 -3.67 9.72
C TYR A 384 21.83 -4.26 11.14
N GLY A 385 21.54 -3.44 12.16
CA GLY A 385 21.46 -3.92 13.54
C GLY A 385 20.38 -4.98 13.77
N LEU A 386 19.24 -4.87 13.04
CA LEU A 386 18.20 -5.90 13.04
C LEU A 386 18.72 -7.20 12.39
N ALA A 387 19.34 -7.11 11.23
CA ALA A 387 19.85 -8.25 10.50
C ALA A 387 20.92 -9.02 11.28
N GLU A 388 21.85 -8.32 11.96
CA GLU A 388 22.82 -8.96 12.85
C GLU A 388 22.14 -9.69 14.02
N ARG A 389 21.18 -9.03 14.69
CA ARG A 389 20.43 -9.63 15.80
C ARG A 389 19.62 -10.87 15.34
N TRP A 390 18.99 -10.81 14.19
CA TRP A 390 18.22 -11.93 13.64
C TRP A 390 19.12 -13.07 13.17
N THR A 391 20.27 -12.78 12.59
CA THR A 391 21.28 -13.78 12.24
C THR A 391 21.72 -14.55 13.49
N TYR A 392 22.10 -13.84 14.55
CA TYR A 392 22.49 -14.45 15.81
C TYR A 392 21.35 -15.25 16.46
N ARG A 393 20.16 -14.69 16.50
CA ARG A 393 19.04 -15.27 17.26
C ARG A 393 18.37 -16.44 16.54
N TYR A 394 18.28 -16.40 15.22
CA TYR A 394 17.48 -17.33 14.43
C TYR A 394 18.28 -18.13 13.41
N ALA A 395 19.22 -17.54 12.70
CA ALA A 395 19.93 -18.20 11.61
C ALA A 395 21.08 -19.09 12.09
N SER A 396 21.80 -18.71 13.14
CA SER A 396 22.92 -19.50 13.68
C SER A 396 22.48 -20.77 14.42
N ARG A 397 21.19 -20.96 14.66
CA ARG A 397 20.61 -22.12 15.33
C ARG A 397 20.12 -23.21 14.39
N LEU A 398 20.15 -22.98 13.07
CA LEU A 398 19.84 -24.05 12.11
C LEU A 398 20.94 -25.11 12.23
N PRO A 399 20.61 -26.41 12.42
CA PRO A 399 21.58 -27.48 12.22
C PRO A 399 22.11 -27.32 10.79
N ALA A 400 23.43 -27.48 10.62
CA ALA A 400 24.04 -27.53 9.29
C ALA A 400 23.20 -28.45 8.41
N ALA A 401 22.86 -28.00 7.20
CA ALA A 401 22.10 -28.82 6.25
C ALA A 401 22.68 -30.24 6.26
N ALA A 402 21.81 -31.23 6.48
CA ALA A 402 22.26 -32.61 6.36
C ALA A 402 23.00 -32.73 5.02
N PRO A 403 24.22 -33.32 4.98
CA PRO A 403 24.93 -33.48 3.75
C PRO A 403 23.97 -34.13 2.73
N GLU A 404 23.96 -33.60 1.51
CA GLU A 404 23.23 -34.26 0.41
C GLU A 404 23.58 -35.74 0.48
N PRO A 405 22.62 -36.68 0.34
CA PRO A 405 22.91 -38.07 0.28
C PRO A 405 23.97 -38.25 -0.83
N ALA A 406 25.15 -38.74 -0.45
CA ALA A 406 26.22 -39.02 -1.36
C ALA A 406 25.61 -39.74 -2.57
N ALA A 407 25.90 -39.25 -3.78
CA ALA A 407 25.45 -39.90 -4.98
C ALA A 407 25.74 -41.39 -4.82
N ALA A 408 24.72 -42.24 -4.88
CA ALA A 408 24.87 -43.67 -4.78
C ALA A 408 25.89 -44.08 -5.85
N ASP A 409 26.97 -44.74 -5.41
CA ASP A 409 27.94 -45.31 -6.33
C ASP A 409 27.17 -46.13 -7.39
N PRO A 410 27.54 -46.02 -8.66
CA PRO A 410 26.92 -46.81 -9.72
C PRO A 410 27.09 -48.30 -9.36
N ALA A 411 25.99 -49.02 -9.30
CA ALA A 411 25.98 -50.45 -9.07
C ALA A 411 27.01 -51.15 -9.97
N PRO A 412 27.81 -52.09 -9.45
CA PRO A 412 28.78 -52.82 -10.29
C PRO A 412 28.05 -53.54 -11.42
N GLY A 413 28.51 -53.27 -12.67
CA GLY A 413 27.99 -53.93 -13.84
C GLY A 413 28.19 -55.44 -13.80
N PRO A 414 27.30 -56.24 -14.38
CA PRO A 414 27.43 -57.68 -14.40
C PRO A 414 28.72 -58.13 -15.07
N GLU A 415 29.48 -58.97 -14.38
CA GLU A 415 30.69 -59.60 -14.91
C GLU A 415 30.41 -60.34 -16.23
N ALA A 416 31.29 -60.13 -17.19
CA ALA A 416 31.31 -60.81 -18.49
C ALA A 416 31.71 -62.27 -18.29
N GLY A 417 30.75 -63.19 -18.38
CA GLY A 417 31.01 -64.61 -18.60
C GLY A 417 31.05 -64.88 -20.08
N ALA A 418 32.26 -65.32 -20.57
CA ALA A 418 32.47 -65.82 -21.88
C ALA A 418 31.73 -67.16 -22.06
N ASP A 419 31.04 -67.36 -23.17
CA ASP A 419 31.25 -68.48 -24.06
C ASP A 419 30.42 -68.40 -25.34
N ALA A 420 31.06 -68.88 -26.36
CA ALA A 420 30.93 -68.80 -27.77
C ALA A 420 29.68 -69.45 -28.42
N VAL A 421 29.36 -69.06 -29.59
CA VAL A 421 29.45 -69.46 -30.99
C VAL A 421 28.05 -69.37 -31.71
N PRO A 422 28.01 -69.19 -33.03
CA PRO A 422 27.07 -68.42 -33.79
C PRO A 422 26.05 -69.19 -34.62
N ALA A 423 24.98 -68.62 -35.03
CA ALA A 423 24.29 -69.00 -36.29
C ALA A 423 23.37 -67.88 -36.82
N ALA A 424 23.78 -67.37 -37.88
CA ALA A 424 23.18 -67.21 -39.22
C ALA A 424 21.76 -66.53 -39.33
N ALA A 425 21.87 -65.43 -40.07
CA ALA A 425 21.04 -65.02 -41.21
C ALA A 425 19.55 -64.83 -41.10
N ASN A 426 19.10 -63.58 -41.26
CA ASN A 426 18.39 -63.12 -42.45
C ASN A 426 17.92 -61.67 -42.30
N ALA A 427 18.47 -60.81 -43.12
CA ALA A 427 17.81 -59.55 -43.50
C ALA A 427 16.82 -59.85 -44.63
N PRO A 428 15.88 -58.99 -44.94
CA PRO A 428 16.15 -57.93 -45.88
C PRO A 428 15.47 -56.57 -45.66
N ARG A 429 16.20 -55.54 -46.03
CA ARG A 429 15.89 -54.48 -47.04
C ARG A 429 14.53 -53.74 -46.84
N GLY A 430 14.46 -52.47 -46.87
CA GLY A 430 15.17 -51.39 -47.51
C GLY A 430 14.47 -50.03 -47.31
N ILE A 431 15.21 -49.08 -47.21
CA ILE A 431 15.30 -47.67 -47.65
C ILE A 431 14.10 -47.14 -48.54
N PRO A 432 13.79 -45.83 -48.70
CA PRO A 432 14.60 -44.64 -48.42
C PRO A 432 13.88 -43.38 -47.84
N ALA A 433 14.73 -42.47 -47.43
CA ALA A 433 14.45 -41.06 -47.17
C ALA A 433 13.91 -40.30 -48.39
N ARG A 434 13.10 -39.31 -48.18
CA ARG A 434 12.96 -38.16 -49.09
C ARG A 434 12.94 -36.81 -48.37
N ARG A 435 13.82 -36.00 -48.93
CA ARG A 435 14.11 -34.59 -48.67
C ARG A 435 12.97 -33.67 -49.10
N ALA A 436 12.86 -32.58 -48.38
CA ALA A 436 12.72 -31.17 -48.80
C ALA A 436 11.70 -30.78 -49.88
N GLY A 437 10.93 -29.79 -49.59
CA GLY A 437 10.16 -28.97 -50.51
C GLY A 437 9.74 -27.63 -49.91
N ARG A 438 10.50 -26.61 -50.26
CA ARG A 438 10.12 -25.17 -50.13
C ARG A 438 9.11 -24.84 -51.23
N ALA A 439 8.02 -24.12 -50.90
CA ALA A 439 7.34 -23.22 -51.83
C ALA A 439 6.43 -22.29 -51.00
N LYS A 440 6.74 -21.03 -50.96
CA LYS A 440 6.24 -19.83 -51.64
C LYS A 440 4.69 -19.75 -51.69
N GLY A 441 4.20 -18.62 -51.08
CA GLY A 441 2.83 -18.19 -51.09
C GLY A 441 2.27 -17.86 -52.48
N PRO A 442 1.05 -17.41 -52.52
CA PRO A 442 0.85 -16.07 -53.04
C PRO A 442 -0.22 -15.20 -52.33
N ARG A 443 -0.14 -13.98 -52.72
CA ARG A 443 -0.90 -12.79 -52.33
C ARG A 443 -2.33 -12.77 -52.87
N ARG A 444 -3.16 -11.93 -52.19
CA ARG A 444 -4.28 -11.09 -52.67
C ARG A 444 -5.65 -11.71 -52.77
N GLY A 445 -6.58 -10.97 -52.15
CA GLY A 445 -8.01 -11.04 -52.42
C GLY A 445 -8.84 -10.15 -51.48
N ARG A 446 -8.88 -8.85 -51.73
CA ARG A 446 -9.90 -7.92 -51.19
C ARG A 446 -11.29 -8.43 -51.64
N ARG A 447 -12.21 -8.58 -50.71
CA ARG A 447 -13.63 -8.35 -51.01
C ARG A 447 -14.35 -7.71 -49.85
N ARG A 448 -14.79 -6.47 -50.10
CA ARG A 448 -15.81 -5.72 -49.34
C ARG A 448 -17.13 -6.49 -49.41
N GLY A 449 -17.73 -6.70 -48.28
CA GLY A 449 -19.10 -7.17 -48.17
C GLY A 449 -19.85 -6.31 -47.16
N LYS A 450 -20.59 -5.32 -47.64
CA LYS A 450 -21.62 -4.58 -46.90
C LYS A 450 -22.76 -5.55 -46.60
N ILE A 451 -23.13 -5.69 -45.33
CA ILE A 451 -24.45 -6.21 -44.96
C ILE A 451 -25.11 -5.26 -43.95
N ARG A 452 -26.13 -4.66 -44.45
CA ARG A 452 -27.25 -3.89 -43.94
C ARG A 452 -27.66 -4.21 -42.50
N ALA A 453 -27.87 -3.14 -41.79
CA ALA A 453 -28.68 -3.02 -40.58
C ALA A 453 -30.11 -3.56 -40.83
N ARG A 454 -30.56 -4.43 -39.95
CA ARG A 454 -32.00 -4.70 -39.74
C ARG A 454 -32.38 -4.20 -38.34
N ARG A 455 -33.06 -3.06 -38.35
CA ARG A 455 -33.96 -2.59 -37.29
C ARG A 455 -35.01 -3.69 -37.04
N ARG A 456 -35.15 -4.13 -35.80
CA ARG A 456 -36.43 -4.71 -35.34
C ARG A 456 -36.99 -3.88 -34.19
N LYS A 457 -38.20 -3.44 -34.43
CA LYS A 457 -39.11 -2.61 -33.65
C LYS A 457 -39.47 -3.27 -32.31
N ARG A 458 -39.62 -2.44 -31.30
CA ARG A 458 -40.36 -2.68 -30.06
C ARG A 458 -41.83 -3.00 -30.37
N PRO A 459 -42.52 -3.66 -29.42
CA PRO A 459 -43.78 -3.08 -28.98
C PRO A 459 -43.76 -2.73 -27.50
N GLY A 460 -44.28 -1.55 -27.23
CA GLY A 460 -44.56 -1.07 -25.91
C GLY A 460 -45.83 -1.69 -25.32
N ARG A 461 -45.88 -1.71 -24.02
CA ARG A 461 -47.14 -1.79 -23.26
C ARG A 461 -47.16 -0.76 -22.16
N ARG A 462 -48.00 0.24 -22.38
CA ARG A 462 -48.49 1.19 -21.38
C ARG A 462 -49.37 0.42 -20.38
N VAL A 463 -49.23 0.69 -19.11
CA VAL A 463 -50.42 0.77 -18.22
C VAL A 463 -50.26 1.99 -17.32
N ARG A 464 -51.27 2.82 -17.42
CA ARG A 464 -51.61 4.03 -16.70
C ARG A 464 -51.86 3.73 -15.21
N ALA A 465 -51.40 4.58 -14.37
CA ALA A 465 -52.19 5.57 -13.62
C ALA A 465 -53.10 5.07 -12.49
N ALA A 466 -52.75 5.50 -11.28
CA ALA A 466 -53.80 5.92 -10.33
C ALA A 466 -53.21 7.08 -9.44
N LYS A 467 -53.68 8.28 -9.77
CA LYS A 467 -53.79 9.44 -8.88
C LYS A 467 -55.09 9.26 -8.09
N ARG A 468 -55.11 9.57 -6.84
CA ARG A 468 -56.17 10.13 -5.95
C ARG A 468 -55.94 9.61 -4.52
N ALA A 469 -56.08 10.36 -3.46
CA ALA A 469 -56.75 11.62 -3.14
C ALA A 469 -56.09 12.08 -1.82
N ARG A 470 -55.72 13.31 -1.64
CA ARG A 470 -56.45 14.50 -1.22
C ARG A 470 -57.19 14.37 0.11
N LYS A 471 -56.82 15.29 0.97
CA LYS A 471 -57.61 16.13 1.88
C LYS A 471 -57.85 15.54 3.28
N ALA A 472 -57.26 16.14 4.20
CA ALA A 472 -57.65 17.31 5.02
C ALA A 472 -58.38 16.91 6.29
N VAL A 473 -57.84 17.30 7.39
CA VAL A 473 -58.68 17.96 8.43
C VAL A 473 -57.81 19.05 9.10
N ARG A 474 -58.30 20.24 8.88
CA ARG A 474 -58.05 21.45 9.63
C ARG A 474 -58.79 21.37 10.97
N GLY A 475 -58.25 21.94 11.98
CA GLY A 475 -59.08 22.64 12.98
C GLY A 475 -58.68 22.43 14.42
N GLY A 476 -58.37 23.53 15.06
CA GLY A 476 -58.84 23.84 16.37
C GLY A 476 -57.73 24.35 17.32
N ARG A 477 -57.42 25.63 17.20
CA ARG A 477 -57.72 26.70 18.19
C ARG A 477 -57.15 26.48 19.61
N ARG A 478 -56.19 27.31 19.93
CA ARG A 478 -56.25 28.62 20.65
C ARG A 478 -56.12 28.54 22.17
N ARG A 479 -55.19 29.34 22.63
CA ARG A 479 -55.19 30.16 23.87
C ARG A 479 -54.77 29.41 25.14
N THR A 480 -53.90 29.89 25.97
CA THR A 480 -53.56 31.13 26.63
C THR A 480 -52.29 30.86 27.42
N GLY A 481 -51.44 31.66 27.78
CA GLY A 481 -51.27 33.04 28.09
C GLY A 481 -50.02 33.21 28.91
N ARG A 482 -49.34 34.21 28.60
CA ARG A 482 -48.63 35.21 29.42
C ARG A 482 -48.29 34.92 30.91
N ALA A 483 -47.11 35.38 31.16
CA ALA A 483 -46.58 36.02 32.36
C ALA A 483 -45.69 35.15 33.24
N ALA A 484 -44.55 35.52 33.73
CA ALA A 484 -43.87 36.77 33.94
C ALA A 484 -42.45 36.43 34.39
N LYS A 485 -41.48 37.09 33.85
CA LYS A 485 -40.61 38.11 34.43
C LYS A 485 -40.07 37.88 35.87
N ARG A 486 -38.74 38.01 35.92
CA ARG A 486 -37.91 38.61 37.03
C ARG A 486 -37.46 37.63 38.11
N ARG A 487 -36.26 37.59 38.43
CA ARG A 487 -35.14 38.43 38.91
C ARG A 487 -34.02 37.50 39.40
N LYS A 488 -32.88 37.85 39.04
CA LYS A 488 -31.73 38.48 39.73
C LYS A 488 -30.86 37.52 40.53
N ARG A 489 -29.60 37.51 40.06
CA ARG A 489 -28.36 37.96 40.73
C ARG A 489 -27.98 37.24 42.03
N ALA A 490 -26.73 36.79 41.94
CA ALA A 490 -25.67 36.81 42.95
C ALA A 490 -25.68 35.65 43.98
N ALA A 491 -24.78 34.79 43.91
CA ALA A 491 -23.55 34.72 44.69
C ALA A 491 -22.50 34.01 43.82
#